data_1e72932cd483334877fdc2ca033cc336
#
_entry.id   1e72932cd483334877fdc2ca033cc336
#
_cell.length_a   1.000
_cell.length_b   1.000
_cell.length_c   1.000
_cell.angle_alpha   90.00
_cell.angle_beta   90.00
_cell.angle_gamma   90.00
#
_symmetry.space_group_name_H-M   'P 1'
#
loop_
_entity.id
_entity.type
_entity.pdbx_description
1 polymer ?
#
loop_
_entity_poly.entity_id
_entity_poly.type
_entity_poly.pdbx_seq_one_letter_code
_entity_poly.pdbx_strand_id
1 'polypeptide(L)'
;MELKIDKTVYKMGIYALLSSAILTSVSQVFYANQVQTVHPFLFTGISFFITALYFQIFSLKQKTKVNWKEDKKPLLKLNIASAITFMGFYFALKYVEPAIVSSLEMGIAPLFILILMVIQRKKISSKKWIISVGTLTACLILIWAVISGESGIASQISSKMFIGIIASILCGIGAVYCSEYSRELSDRGWTSSMILSKRYIAIILISFIFTYDLIIPYFVENIIWILIVTLGGVLIPNYLLQKGIQYTNTFIVMMSLSFIPVFTFLFQLFDIRLQFSFVTAIGVLLLFICGISSLKEEN
;
A
#
# COMPACT_ATOMS: atom_id res chain seq x y z
N MET A 1 22.95 -10.55 -15.38
CA MET A 1 23.39 -9.37 -16.17
C MET A 1 22.75 -8.15 -15.51
N GLU A 2 23.45 -7.53 -14.54
CA GLU A 2 22.98 -6.31 -13.88
C GLU A 2 23.06 -5.18 -14.91
N LEU A 3 21.90 -4.70 -15.35
CA LEU A 3 21.79 -3.45 -16.09
C LEU A 3 22.35 -2.36 -15.17
N LYS A 4 23.50 -1.76 -15.54
CA LYS A 4 23.97 -0.52 -14.93
C LYS A 4 22.90 0.56 -15.15
N ILE A 5 21.98 0.67 -14.17
CA ILE A 5 21.00 1.78 -14.19
C ILE A 5 21.78 3.06 -14.07
N ASP A 6 21.55 4.01 -14.99
CA ASP A 6 22.15 5.33 -14.92
C ASP A 6 21.88 5.93 -13.53
N LYS A 7 22.92 6.46 -12.89
CA LYS A 7 22.86 7.06 -11.55
C LYS A 7 21.76 8.14 -11.44
N THR A 8 21.48 8.82 -12.53
CA THR A 8 20.41 9.83 -12.64
C THR A 8 19.04 9.17 -12.57
N VAL A 9 18.81 8.09 -13.31
CA VAL A 9 17.55 7.34 -13.33
C VAL A 9 17.28 6.71 -11.97
N TYR A 10 18.31 6.16 -11.31
CA TYR A 10 18.20 5.62 -9.96
C TYR A 10 17.76 6.67 -8.94
N LYS A 11 18.36 7.87 -8.96
CA LYS A 11 17.94 9.00 -8.10
C LYS A 11 16.50 9.42 -8.37
N MET A 12 16.09 9.48 -9.64
CA MET A 12 14.69 9.77 -10.00
C MET A 12 13.73 8.72 -9.42
N GLY A 13 14.13 7.45 -9.39
CA GLY A 13 13.37 6.38 -8.73
C GLY A 13 13.17 6.63 -7.23
N ILE A 14 14.22 7.03 -6.51
CA ILE A 14 14.13 7.35 -5.08
C ILE A 14 13.20 8.55 -4.83
N TYR A 15 13.33 9.63 -5.61
CA TYR A 15 12.43 10.77 -5.47
C TYR A 15 10.97 10.41 -5.76
N ALA A 16 10.73 9.56 -6.77
CA ALA A 16 9.39 9.08 -7.07
C ALA A 16 8.80 8.28 -5.89
N LEU A 17 9.59 7.40 -5.26
CA LEU A 17 9.16 6.62 -4.09
C LEU A 17 8.83 7.51 -2.89
N LEU A 18 9.71 8.46 -2.54
CA LEU A 18 9.48 9.38 -1.42
C LEU A 18 8.25 10.27 -1.67
N SER A 19 8.11 10.81 -2.88
CA SER A 19 6.92 11.58 -3.25
C SER A 19 5.65 10.74 -3.19
N SER A 20 5.69 9.48 -3.64
CA SER A 20 4.60 8.53 -3.49
C SER A 20 4.24 8.32 -2.01
N ALA A 21 5.24 8.10 -1.15
CA ALA A 21 5.02 7.90 0.28
C ALA A 21 4.33 9.09 0.94
N ILE A 22 4.77 10.32 0.67
CA ILE A 22 4.16 11.54 1.20
C ILE A 22 2.71 11.70 0.72
N LEU A 23 2.47 11.58 -0.60
CA LEU A 23 1.14 11.72 -1.17
C LEU A 23 0.18 10.65 -0.66
N THR A 24 0.64 9.40 -0.54
CA THR A 24 -0.12 8.32 0.06
C THR A 24 -0.50 8.65 1.51
N SER A 25 0.46 9.13 2.30
CA SER A 25 0.24 9.45 3.71
C SER A 25 -0.78 10.56 3.93
N VAL A 26 -0.69 11.64 3.18
CA VAL A 26 -1.70 12.73 3.22
C VAL A 26 -3.07 12.20 2.81
N SER A 27 -3.12 11.49 1.69
CA SER A 27 -4.39 11.04 1.11
C SER A 27 -5.10 9.99 1.94
N GLN A 28 -4.39 9.11 2.62
CA GLN A 28 -5.03 8.10 3.46
C GLN A 28 -5.65 8.71 4.73
N VAL A 29 -5.04 9.76 5.30
CA VAL A 29 -5.64 10.50 6.42
C VAL A 29 -6.90 11.22 5.95
N PHE A 30 -6.83 11.95 4.83
CA PHE A 30 -7.98 12.62 4.25
C PHE A 30 -9.09 11.63 3.87
N TYR A 31 -8.74 10.50 3.22
CA TYR A 31 -9.70 9.45 2.89
C TYR A 31 -10.38 8.89 4.14
N ALA A 32 -9.62 8.55 5.18
CA ALA A 32 -10.16 8.01 6.42
C ALA A 32 -11.16 8.96 7.08
N ASN A 33 -10.97 10.27 6.92
CA ASN A 33 -11.94 11.27 7.33
C ASN A 33 -13.24 11.20 6.49
N GLN A 34 -13.13 11.14 5.18
CA GLN A 34 -14.26 11.22 4.26
C GLN A 34 -15.02 9.89 4.11
N VAL A 35 -14.35 8.74 4.26
CA VAL A 35 -14.95 7.40 4.06
C VAL A 35 -16.03 7.03 5.08
N GLN A 36 -16.21 7.84 6.12
CA GLN A 36 -17.28 7.60 7.08
C GLN A 36 -18.67 7.65 6.44
N THR A 37 -18.83 8.41 5.36
CA THR A 37 -20.09 8.59 4.62
C THR A 37 -20.22 7.65 3.39
N VAL A 38 -19.09 7.14 2.86
CA VAL A 38 -19.09 6.32 1.64
C VAL A 38 -18.62 4.89 1.92
N HIS A 39 -19.20 3.94 1.20
CA HIS A 39 -18.78 2.54 1.31
C HIS A 39 -17.36 2.35 0.75
N PRO A 40 -16.41 1.71 1.49
CA PRO A 40 -15.03 1.58 1.05
C PRO A 40 -14.86 0.89 -0.32
N PHE A 41 -15.67 -0.13 -0.61
CA PHE A 41 -15.62 -0.82 -1.89
C PHE A 41 -16.16 0.03 -3.04
N LEU A 42 -17.14 0.88 -2.79
CA LEU A 42 -17.60 1.83 -3.79
C LEU A 42 -16.48 2.80 -4.17
N PHE A 43 -15.82 3.37 -3.17
CA PHE A 43 -14.67 4.25 -3.41
C PHE A 43 -13.56 3.53 -4.18
N THR A 44 -13.16 2.32 -3.75
CA THR A 44 -12.11 1.55 -4.45
C THR A 44 -12.51 1.24 -5.88
N GLY A 45 -13.73 0.79 -6.13
CA GLY A 45 -14.22 0.51 -7.48
C GLY A 45 -14.09 1.69 -8.41
N ILE A 46 -14.63 2.84 -8.01
CA ILE A 46 -14.61 4.08 -8.81
C ILE A 46 -13.19 4.59 -9.00
N SER A 47 -12.40 4.70 -7.92
CA SER A 47 -11.05 5.27 -7.97
C SER A 47 -10.10 4.45 -8.83
N PHE A 48 -10.16 3.12 -8.70
CA PHE A 48 -9.29 2.25 -9.51
C PHE A 48 -9.79 2.08 -10.94
N PHE A 49 -11.11 2.22 -11.20
CA PHE A 49 -11.64 2.30 -12.55
C PHE A 49 -11.12 3.55 -13.29
N ILE A 50 -11.22 4.72 -12.66
CA ILE A 50 -10.71 5.98 -13.22
C ILE A 50 -9.19 5.87 -13.47
N THR A 51 -8.45 5.32 -12.50
CA THR A 51 -7.01 5.12 -12.59
C THR A 51 -6.64 4.17 -13.75
N ALA A 52 -7.32 3.03 -13.86
CA ALA A 52 -7.08 2.07 -14.92
C ALA A 52 -7.39 2.67 -16.30
N LEU A 53 -8.51 3.40 -16.43
CA LEU A 53 -8.90 4.06 -17.67
C LEU A 53 -7.89 5.11 -18.09
N TYR A 54 -7.43 5.96 -17.16
CA TYR A 54 -6.40 6.96 -17.42
C TYR A 54 -5.13 6.30 -17.99
N PHE A 55 -4.59 5.29 -17.30
CA PHE A 55 -3.38 4.62 -17.77
C PHE A 55 -3.60 3.75 -19.02
N GLN A 56 -4.82 3.27 -19.28
CA GLN A 56 -5.16 2.60 -20.53
C GLN A 56 -4.96 3.54 -21.73
N ILE A 57 -5.45 4.79 -21.64
CA ILE A 57 -5.28 5.79 -22.71
C ILE A 57 -3.79 6.05 -22.97
N PHE A 58 -2.97 6.18 -21.93
CA PHE A 58 -1.52 6.38 -22.09
C PHE A 58 -0.79 5.13 -22.61
N SER A 59 -1.23 3.93 -22.20
CA SER A 59 -0.60 2.68 -22.65
C SER A 59 -0.82 2.41 -24.14
N LEU A 60 -1.92 2.87 -24.73
CA LEU A 60 -2.22 2.70 -26.15
C LEU A 60 -1.22 3.46 -27.05
N LYS A 61 -0.61 4.52 -26.54
CA LYS A 61 0.42 5.30 -27.27
C LYS A 61 1.81 4.65 -27.26
N GLN A 62 2.00 3.60 -26.47
CA GLN A 62 3.30 2.96 -26.27
C GLN A 62 3.44 1.73 -27.17
N LYS A 63 4.43 1.75 -28.09
CA LYS A 63 4.74 0.65 -29.00
C LYS A 63 5.69 -0.37 -28.30
N THR A 64 5.21 -1.05 -27.26
CA THR A 64 6.00 -2.11 -26.61
C THR A 64 5.51 -3.49 -27.06
N LYS A 65 6.47 -4.37 -27.43
CA LYS A 65 6.15 -5.76 -27.74
C LYS A 65 6.18 -6.58 -26.43
N VAL A 66 5.01 -6.90 -25.91
CA VAL A 66 4.87 -7.79 -24.74
C VAL A 66 4.20 -9.10 -25.17
N ASN A 67 4.61 -10.20 -24.54
CA ASN A 67 4.03 -11.51 -24.83
C ASN A 67 2.82 -11.79 -23.91
N TRP A 68 1.64 -11.36 -24.34
CA TRP A 68 0.39 -11.50 -23.57
C TRP A 68 0.09 -12.94 -23.13
N LYS A 69 0.52 -13.95 -23.90
CA LYS A 69 0.23 -15.35 -23.57
C LYS A 69 1.05 -15.81 -22.35
N GLU A 70 2.31 -15.45 -22.29
CA GLU A 70 3.21 -15.80 -21.18
C GLU A 70 2.97 -14.95 -19.94
N ASP A 71 2.51 -13.71 -20.13
CA ASP A 71 2.34 -12.72 -19.05
C ASP A 71 0.96 -12.80 -18.36
N LYS A 72 0.03 -13.62 -18.85
CA LYS A 72 -1.29 -13.81 -18.23
C LYS A 72 -1.22 -14.26 -16.77
N LYS A 73 -0.32 -15.20 -16.46
CA LYS A 73 -0.20 -15.79 -15.12
C LYS A 73 0.32 -14.77 -14.09
N PRO A 74 1.46 -14.08 -14.31
CA PRO A 74 1.90 -13.02 -13.39
C PRO A 74 0.90 -11.86 -13.31
N LEU A 75 0.22 -11.49 -14.41
CA LEU A 75 -0.79 -10.45 -14.41
C LEU A 75 -2.02 -10.84 -13.57
N LEU A 76 -2.50 -12.09 -13.66
CA LEU A 76 -3.60 -12.58 -12.82
C LEU A 76 -3.21 -12.55 -11.34
N LYS A 77 -2.01 -13.03 -11.01
CA LYS A 77 -1.50 -13.00 -9.64
C LYS A 77 -1.40 -11.57 -9.11
N LEU A 78 -0.92 -10.62 -9.94
CA LEU A 78 -0.86 -9.21 -9.60
C LEU A 78 -2.26 -8.63 -9.34
N ASN A 79 -3.27 -9.00 -10.13
CA ASN A 79 -4.66 -8.58 -9.92
C ASN A 79 -5.20 -9.07 -8.58
N ILE A 80 -4.99 -10.35 -8.24
CA ILE A 80 -5.42 -10.92 -6.96
C ILE A 80 -4.71 -10.22 -5.80
N ALA A 81 -3.38 -10.10 -5.87
CA ALA A 81 -2.60 -9.41 -4.86
C ALA A 81 -3.05 -7.95 -4.68
N SER A 82 -3.31 -7.24 -5.79
CA SER A 82 -3.80 -5.85 -5.76
C SER A 82 -5.19 -5.75 -5.12
N ALA A 83 -6.09 -6.70 -5.38
CA ALA A 83 -7.41 -6.72 -4.76
C ALA A 83 -7.30 -6.91 -3.24
N ILE A 84 -6.51 -7.86 -2.78
CA ILE A 84 -6.27 -8.09 -1.34
C ILE A 84 -5.67 -6.83 -0.70
N THR A 85 -4.63 -6.25 -1.31
CA THR A 85 -3.94 -5.07 -0.78
C THR A 85 -4.89 -3.87 -0.70
N PHE A 86 -5.42 -3.41 -1.81
CA PHE A 86 -6.12 -2.12 -1.83
C PHE A 86 -7.52 -2.18 -1.24
N MET A 87 -8.28 -3.24 -1.47
CA MET A 87 -9.59 -3.38 -0.84
C MET A 87 -9.47 -3.55 0.67
N GLY A 88 -8.48 -4.34 1.13
CA GLY A 88 -8.16 -4.51 2.55
C GLY A 88 -7.74 -3.20 3.19
N PHE A 89 -6.86 -2.43 2.53
CA PHE A 89 -6.37 -1.14 3.00
C PHE A 89 -7.49 -0.12 3.20
N TYR A 90 -8.27 0.15 2.15
CA TYR A 90 -9.33 1.15 2.21
C TYR A 90 -10.49 0.73 3.13
N PHE A 91 -10.74 -0.58 3.27
CA PHE A 91 -11.67 -1.08 4.27
C PHE A 91 -11.15 -0.84 5.69
N ALA A 92 -9.89 -1.14 5.96
CA ALA A 92 -9.29 -0.96 7.27
C ALA A 92 -9.29 0.50 7.73
N LEU A 93 -9.01 1.45 6.84
CA LEU A 93 -8.99 2.89 7.12
C LEU A 93 -10.35 3.44 7.61
N LYS A 94 -11.45 2.72 7.38
CA LYS A 94 -12.77 3.10 7.93
C LYS A 94 -12.88 2.81 9.42
N TYR A 95 -12.17 1.81 9.94
CA TYR A 95 -12.37 1.28 11.27
C TYR A 95 -11.13 1.35 12.17
N VAL A 96 -9.96 1.59 11.61
CA VAL A 96 -8.67 1.61 12.33
C VAL A 96 -7.94 2.90 11.99
N GLU A 97 -7.19 3.41 12.96
CA GLU A 97 -6.36 4.62 12.82
C GLU A 97 -5.40 4.51 11.62
N PRO A 98 -5.32 5.53 10.74
CA PRO A 98 -4.53 5.48 9.51
C PRO A 98 -3.05 5.12 9.73
N ALA A 99 -2.41 5.66 10.78
CA ALA A 99 -1.03 5.33 11.11
C ALA A 99 -0.87 3.86 11.51
N ILE A 100 -1.86 3.27 12.17
CA ILE A 100 -1.83 1.84 12.55
C ILE A 100 -2.03 0.96 11.33
N VAL A 101 -2.99 1.29 10.44
CA VAL A 101 -3.22 0.56 9.18
C VAL A 101 -1.96 0.49 8.35
N SER A 102 -1.32 1.64 8.09
CA SER A 102 -0.08 1.70 7.31
C SER A 102 1.10 1.04 8.02
N SER A 103 1.15 1.10 9.36
CA SER A 103 2.19 0.42 10.13
C SER A 103 2.06 -1.10 10.09
N LEU A 104 0.86 -1.63 10.19
CA LEU A 104 0.63 -3.08 10.06
C LEU A 104 0.94 -3.57 8.65
N GLU A 105 0.54 -2.83 7.63
CA GLU A 105 0.89 -3.13 6.24
C GLU A 105 2.41 -3.20 6.04
N MET A 106 3.13 -2.17 6.48
CA MET A 106 4.59 -2.09 6.28
C MET A 106 5.37 -3.01 7.23
N GLY A 107 4.88 -3.26 8.43
CA GLY A 107 5.54 -4.12 9.41
C GLY A 107 5.38 -5.62 9.15
N ILE A 108 4.28 -6.03 8.54
CA ILE A 108 4.04 -7.44 8.19
C ILE A 108 4.86 -7.86 6.97
N ALA A 109 5.18 -6.95 6.04
CA ALA A 109 5.92 -7.28 4.83
C ALA A 109 7.30 -7.93 5.11
N PRO A 110 8.18 -7.37 5.96
CA PRO A 110 9.46 -8.01 6.30
C PRO A 110 9.29 -9.36 7.00
N LEU A 111 8.31 -9.49 7.89
CA LEU A 111 7.98 -10.75 8.56
C LEU A 111 7.57 -11.82 7.56
N PHE A 112 6.72 -11.47 6.61
CA PHE A 112 6.26 -12.39 5.58
C PHE A 112 7.40 -12.84 4.67
N ILE A 113 8.29 -11.93 4.26
CA ILE A 113 9.49 -12.25 3.49
C ILE A 113 10.39 -13.22 4.27
N LEU A 114 10.59 -12.98 5.58
CA LEU A 114 11.38 -13.89 6.42
C LEU A 114 10.76 -15.28 6.49
N ILE A 115 9.44 -15.40 6.65
CA ILE A 115 8.72 -16.68 6.62
C ILE A 115 8.96 -17.40 5.28
N LEU A 116 8.86 -16.69 4.16
CA LEU A 116 9.13 -17.25 2.84
C LEU A 116 10.59 -17.75 2.72
N MET A 117 11.56 -17.01 3.27
CA MET A 117 12.97 -17.44 3.29
C MET A 117 13.16 -18.72 4.13
N VAL A 118 12.48 -18.84 5.29
CA VAL A 118 12.50 -20.05 6.11
C VAL A 118 11.93 -21.25 5.35
N ILE A 119 10.77 -21.08 4.71
CA ILE A 119 10.13 -22.12 3.91
C ILE A 119 11.05 -22.56 2.75
N GLN A 120 11.73 -21.61 2.11
CA GLN A 120 12.68 -21.86 1.02
C GLN A 120 14.05 -22.39 1.52
N ARG A 121 14.22 -22.64 2.83
CA ARG A 121 15.46 -23.10 3.46
C ARG A 121 16.67 -22.21 3.15
N LYS A 122 16.49 -20.92 2.93
CA LYS A 122 17.56 -19.94 2.72
C LYS A 122 18.25 -19.62 4.05
N LYS A 123 19.55 -19.37 4.00
CA LYS A 123 20.29 -18.86 5.17
C LYS A 123 19.80 -17.48 5.53
N ILE A 124 19.46 -17.26 6.79
CA ILE A 124 18.96 -15.99 7.33
C ILE A 124 19.97 -15.49 8.34
N SER A 125 20.39 -14.23 8.21
CA SER A 125 21.30 -13.62 9.17
C SER A 125 20.61 -13.36 10.52
N SER A 126 21.39 -13.36 11.60
CA SER A 126 20.88 -13.05 12.95
C SER A 126 20.26 -11.64 13.00
N LYS A 127 20.80 -10.70 12.23
CA LYS A 127 20.25 -9.34 12.15
C LYS A 127 18.85 -9.32 11.55
N LYS A 128 18.58 -10.10 10.49
CA LYS A 128 17.23 -10.22 9.91
C LYS A 128 16.23 -10.76 10.91
N TRP A 129 16.65 -11.70 11.76
CA TRP A 129 15.80 -12.19 12.86
C TRP A 129 15.49 -11.09 13.87
N ILE A 130 16.50 -10.33 14.32
CA ILE A 130 16.31 -9.23 15.29
C ILE A 130 15.36 -8.16 14.73
N ILE A 131 15.57 -7.76 13.47
CA ILE A 131 14.70 -6.78 12.79
C ILE A 131 13.27 -7.29 12.69
N SER A 132 13.09 -8.55 12.28
CA SER A 132 11.74 -9.15 12.15
C SER A 132 11.04 -9.30 13.50
N VAL A 133 11.75 -9.64 14.56
CA VAL A 133 11.17 -9.66 15.92
C VAL A 133 10.81 -8.23 16.36
N GLY A 134 11.67 -7.25 16.06
CA GLY A 134 11.37 -5.84 16.35
C GLY A 134 10.12 -5.33 15.61
N THR A 135 9.97 -5.66 14.31
CA THR A 135 8.77 -5.29 13.55
C THR A 135 7.52 -6.01 14.07
N LEU A 136 7.63 -7.27 14.46
CA LEU A 136 6.53 -8.00 15.11
C LEU A 136 6.12 -7.33 16.43
N THR A 137 7.09 -6.97 17.27
CA THR A 137 6.84 -6.28 18.53
C THR A 137 6.13 -4.94 18.29
N ALA A 138 6.57 -4.15 17.30
CA ALA A 138 5.92 -2.91 16.93
C ALA A 138 4.46 -3.15 16.48
N CYS A 139 4.21 -4.15 15.64
CA CYS A 139 2.85 -4.51 15.22
C CYS A 139 1.97 -4.93 16.40
N LEU A 140 2.50 -5.71 17.35
CA LEU A 140 1.75 -6.13 18.55
C LEU A 140 1.42 -4.93 19.46
N ILE A 141 2.34 -3.97 19.63
CA ILE A 141 2.07 -2.73 20.36
C ILE A 141 0.93 -1.94 19.70
N LEU A 142 0.95 -1.83 18.38
CA LEU A 142 -0.08 -1.10 17.63
C LEU A 142 -1.44 -1.80 17.68
N ILE A 143 -1.47 -3.12 17.59
CA ILE A 143 -2.69 -3.93 17.79
C ILE A 143 -3.22 -3.75 19.21
N TRP A 144 -2.31 -3.77 20.20
CA TRP A 144 -2.68 -3.51 21.59
C TRP A 144 -3.29 -2.12 21.76
N ALA A 145 -2.71 -1.07 21.16
CA ALA A 145 -3.26 0.29 21.22
C ALA A 145 -4.71 0.35 20.72
N VAL A 146 -5.04 -0.41 19.67
CA VAL A 146 -6.42 -0.48 19.15
C VAL A 146 -7.34 -1.23 20.10
N ILE A 147 -6.90 -2.37 20.64
CA ILE A 147 -7.74 -3.23 21.50
C ILE A 147 -7.95 -2.60 22.88
N SER A 148 -6.93 -1.90 23.43
CA SER A 148 -7.03 -1.23 24.73
C SER A 148 -7.78 0.10 24.67
N GLY A 149 -8.10 0.61 23.44
CA GLY A 149 -8.71 1.94 23.27
C GLY A 149 -7.70 3.08 23.44
N GLU A 150 -6.40 2.79 23.45
CA GLU A 150 -5.32 3.76 23.55
C GLU A 150 -4.84 4.30 22.19
N SER A 151 -5.51 3.91 21.10
CA SER A 151 -5.29 4.47 19.76
C SER A 151 -5.88 5.89 19.64
N GLY A 152 -5.48 6.63 18.62
CA GLY A 152 -5.98 7.99 18.38
C GLY A 152 -7.48 8.06 18.05
N ILE A 153 -8.14 6.93 17.75
CA ILE A 153 -9.58 6.86 17.54
C ILE A 153 -10.25 6.45 18.85
N ALA A 154 -11.02 7.35 19.43
CA ALA A 154 -11.89 7.06 20.58
C ALA A 154 -13.12 6.24 20.11
N SER A 155 -12.93 5.00 19.69
CA SER A 155 -14.01 4.12 19.25
C SER A 155 -14.24 2.97 20.24
N GLN A 156 -15.51 2.58 20.41
CA GLN A 156 -15.81 1.35 21.14
C GLN A 156 -15.28 0.14 20.36
N ILE A 157 -14.77 -0.85 21.10
CA ILE A 157 -14.29 -2.12 20.52
C ILE A 157 -15.43 -2.76 19.73
N SER A 158 -15.23 -2.98 18.45
CA SER A 158 -16.23 -3.56 17.55
C SER A 158 -15.64 -4.71 16.73
N SER A 159 -16.51 -5.65 16.32
CA SER A 159 -16.11 -6.73 15.40
C SER A 159 -15.49 -6.20 14.10
N LYS A 160 -15.95 -5.04 13.60
CA LYS A 160 -15.45 -4.39 12.40
C LYS A 160 -14.00 -3.92 12.56
N MET A 161 -13.62 -3.49 13.75
CA MET A 161 -12.24 -3.08 14.06
C MET A 161 -11.29 -4.29 14.01
N PHE A 162 -11.68 -5.45 14.53
CA PHE A 162 -10.88 -6.69 14.41
C PHE A 162 -10.73 -7.12 12.95
N ILE A 163 -11.82 -7.03 12.16
CA ILE A 163 -11.75 -7.29 10.71
C ILE A 163 -10.81 -6.28 10.03
N GLY A 164 -10.83 -5.02 10.44
CA GLY A 164 -9.91 -3.98 9.95
C GLY A 164 -8.43 -4.31 10.23
N ILE A 165 -8.11 -4.79 11.43
CA ILE A 165 -6.75 -5.25 11.79
C ILE A 165 -6.32 -6.42 10.90
N ILE A 166 -7.18 -7.43 10.74
CA ILE A 166 -6.90 -8.58 9.87
C ILE A 166 -6.71 -8.13 8.42
N ALA A 167 -7.57 -7.21 7.94
CA ALA A 167 -7.45 -6.64 6.60
C ALA A 167 -6.12 -5.90 6.41
N SER A 168 -5.64 -5.16 7.42
CA SER A 168 -4.32 -4.48 7.38
C SER A 168 -3.16 -5.49 7.29
N ILE A 169 -3.25 -6.61 8.00
CA ILE A 169 -2.25 -7.69 7.93
C ILE A 169 -2.23 -8.33 6.54
N LEU A 170 -3.41 -8.67 6.01
CA LEU A 170 -3.55 -9.23 4.66
C LEU A 170 -3.07 -8.24 3.59
N CYS A 171 -3.29 -6.94 3.81
CA CYS A 171 -2.77 -5.88 2.96
C CYS A 171 -1.23 -5.95 2.85
N GLY A 172 -0.53 -6.08 3.98
CA GLY A 172 0.94 -6.21 4.00
C GLY A 172 1.44 -7.42 3.21
N ILE A 173 0.79 -8.58 3.33
CA ILE A 173 1.10 -9.78 2.55
C ILE A 173 0.87 -9.52 1.05
N GLY A 174 -0.27 -8.92 0.72
CA GLY A 174 -0.63 -8.56 -0.64
C GLY A 174 0.36 -7.57 -1.28
N ALA A 175 0.84 -6.59 -0.50
CA ALA A 175 1.80 -5.57 -0.95
C ALA A 175 3.15 -6.19 -1.38
N VAL A 176 3.63 -7.23 -0.66
CA VAL A 176 4.82 -7.98 -1.06
C VAL A 176 4.63 -8.59 -2.44
N TYR A 177 3.55 -9.33 -2.65
CA TYR A 177 3.24 -9.94 -3.95
C TYR A 177 2.97 -8.90 -5.06
N CYS A 178 2.34 -7.77 -4.73
CA CYS A 178 2.18 -6.66 -5.66
C CYS A 178 3.53 -6.14 -6.18
N SER A 179 4.50 -5.96 -5.29
CA SER A 179 5.85 -5.51 -5.66
C SER A 179 6.57 -6.55 -6.51
N GLU A 180 6.49 -7.83 -6.11
CA GLU A 180 7.13 -8.94 -6.81
C GLU A 180 6.60 -9.10 -8.25
N TYR A 181 5.27 -9.22 -8.42
CA TYR A 181 4.69 -9.40 -9.75
C TYR A 181 4.75 -8.14 -10.61
N SER A 182 4.71 -6.94 -10.02
CA SER A 182 4.94 -5.69 -10.75
C SER A 182 6.37 -5.64 -11.30
N ARG A 183 7.36 -6.08 -10.52
CA ARG A 183 8.74 -6.17 -10.96
C ARG A 183 8.90 -7.22 -12.05
N GLU A 184 8.36 -8.42 -11.85
CA GLU A 184 8.41 -9.48 -12.85
C GLU A 184 7.87 -9.01 -14.22
N LEU A 185 6.74 -8.30 -14.24
CA LEU A 185 6.20 -7.73 -15.47
C LEU A 185 7.09 -6.62 -16.04
N SER A 186 7.67 -5.76 -15.19
CA SER A 186 8.59 -4.71 -15.63
C SER A 186 9.83 -5.29 -16.29
N ASP A 187 10.41 -6.36 -15.72
CA ASP A 187 11.58 -7.07 -16.26
C ASP A 187 11.28 -7.74 -17.60
N ARG A 188 9.99 -8.07 -17.84
CA ARG A 188 9.47 -8.59 -19.13
C ARG A 188 9.13 -7.49 -20.15
N GLY A 189 9.47 -6.23 -19.86
CA GLY A 189 9.29 -5.08 -20.77
C GLY A 189 7.95 -4.36 -20.64
N TRP A 190 7.13 -4.67 -19.62
CA TRP A 190 5.91 -3.90 -19.35
C TRP A 190 6.27 -2.53 -18.78
N THR A 191 5.68 -1.49 -19.35
CA THR A 191 5.83 -0.13 -18.82
C THR A 191 4.93 0.08 -17.59
N SER A 192 5.24 1.08 -16.75
CA SER A 192 4.42 1.43 -15.60
C SER A 192 2.96 1.66 -15.98
N SER A 193 2.69 2.37 -17.08
CA SER A 193 1.31 2.63 -17.54
C SER A 193 0.59 1.37 -17.96
N MET A 194 1.28 0.43 -18.64
CA MET A 194 0.69 -0.87 -19.01
C MET A 194 0.32 -1.70 -17.78
N ILE A 195 1.20 -1.77 -16.79
CA ILE A 195 0.94 -2.51 -15.54
C ILE A 195 -0.26 -1.88 -14.84
N LEU A 196 -0.26 -0.56 -14.62
CA LEU A 196 -1.32 0.14 -13.91
C LEU A 196 -2.68 0.09 -14.63
N SER A 197 -2.69 0.00 -15.96
CA SER A 197 -3.94 -0.14 -16.72
C SER A 197 -4.60 -1.51 -16.56
N LYS A 198 -3.86 -2.56 -16.16
CA LYS A 198 -4.35 -3.94 -16.13
C LYS A 198 -4.40 -4.57 -14.73
N ARG A 199 -3.68 -4.01 -13.75
CA ARG A 199 -3.58 -4.60 -12.41
C ARG A 199 -4.83 -4.45 -11.54
N TYR A 200 -5.78 -3.61 -11.93
CA TYR A 200 -6.94 -3.25 -11.10
C TYR A 200 -8.25 -3.90 -11.53
N ILE A 201 -8.23 -4.78 -12.53
CA ILE A 201 -9.45 -5.41 -13.07
C ILE A 201 -10.22 -6.17 -11.99
N ALA A 202 -9.51 -6.96 -11.16
CA ALA A 202 -10.16 -7.71 -10.07
C ALA A 202 -10.79 -6.78 -9.03
N ILE A 203 -10.12 -5.68 -8.65
CA ILE A 203 -10.67 -4.67 -7.73
C ILE A 203 -11.97 -4.10 -8.28
N ILE A 204 -11.95 -3.67 -9.55
CA ILE A 204 -13.10 -3.04 -10.21
C ILE A 204 -14.28 -4.00 -10.24
N LEU A 205 -14.07 -5.24 -10.70
CA LEU A 205 -15.13 -6.23 -10.80
C LEU A 205 -15.72 -6.58 -9.44
N ILE A 206 -14.89 -6.90 -8.45
CA ILE A 206 -15.37 -7.25 -7.10
C ILE A 206 -16.10 -6.06 -6.48
N SER A 207 -15.53 -4.86 -6.56
CA SER A 207 -16.14 -3.66 -5.99
C SER A 207 -17.54 -3.41 -6.57
N PHE A 208 -17.68 -3.41 -7.88
CA PHE A 208 -18.98 -3.15 -8.53
C PHE A 208 -19.99 -4.26 -8.32
N ILE A 209 -19.58 -5.52 -8.21
CA ILE A 209 -20.51 -6.61 -7.84
C ILE A 209 -21.13 -6.37 -6.46
N PHE A 210 -20.35 -5.89 -5.48
CA PHE A 210 -20.85 -5.68 -4.13
C PHE A 210 -21.49 -4.31 -3.87
N THR A 211 -21.39 -3.34 -4.80
CA THR A 211 -21.85 -1.97 -4.59
C THR A 211 -22.60 -1.35 -5.76
N TYR A 212 -23.11 -2.19 -6.67
CA TYR A 212 -23.80 -1.69 -7.88
C TYR A 212 -25.01 -0.80 -7.57
N ASP A 213 -25.73 -1.10 -6.50
CA ASP A 213 -26.91 -0.38 -6.00
C ASP A 213 -26.55 0.96 -5.33
N LEU A 214 -25.29 1.11 -4.89
CA LEU A 214 -24.80 2.29 -4.19
C LEU A 214 -24.18 3.34 -5.12
N ILE A 215 -23.94 3.00 -6.41
CA ILE A 215 -23.19 3.86 -7.33
C ILE A 215 -23.89 5.22 -7.51
N ILE A 216 -25.16 5.21 -7.90
CA ILE A 216 -25.89 6.45 -8.25
C ILE A 216 -26.06 7.36 -7.01
N PRO A 217 -26.63 6.89 -5.88
CA PRO A 217 -26.93 7.78 -4.77
C PRO A 217 -25.68 8.37 -4.13
N TYR A 218 -24.58 7.60 -3.99
CA TYR A 218 -23.38 8.07 -3.28
C TYR A 218 -22.36 8.76 -4.19
N PHE A 219 -22.35 8.45 -5.49
CA PHE A 219 -21.39 9.05 -6.42
C PHE A 219 -21.66 10.53 -6.61
N VAL A 220 -22.92 10.93 -6.83
CA VAL A 220 -23.28 12.33 -7.10
C VAL A 220 -22.94 13.23 -5.92
N GLU A 221 -23.24 12.80 -4.70
CA GLU A 221 -22.98 13.58 -3.48
C GLU A 221 -21.49 13.73 -3.16
N ASN A 222 -20.69 12.71 -3.50
CA ASN A 222 -19.30 12.62 -3.03
C ASN A 222 -18.26 12.75 -4.15
N ILE A 223 -18.69 13.05 -5.40
CA ILE A 223 -17.82 13.02 -6.58
C ILE A 223 -16.57 13.87 -6.45
N ILE A 224 -16.67 15.06 -5.87
CA ILE A 224 -15.55 16.01 -5.79
C ILE A 224 -14.43 15.44 -4.92
N TRP A 225 -14.74 14.99 -3.71
CA TRP A 225 -13.71 14.44 -2.84
C TRP A 225 -13.21 13.06 -3.32
N ILE A 226 -14.09 12.24 -3.94
CA ILE A 226 -13.68 10.99 -4.59
C ILE A 226 -12.64 11.29 -5.68
N LEU A 227 -12.87 12.31 -6.53
CA LEU A 227 -11.91 12.71 -7.56
C LEU A 227 -10.60 13.24 -6.96
N ILE A 228 -10.67 14.09 -5.93
CA ILE A 228 -9.48 14.62 -5.25
C ILE A 228 -8.62 13.48 -4.70
N VAL A 229 -9.22 12.54 -3.96
CA VAL A 229 -8.49 11.39 -3.40
C VAL A 229 -8.05 10.43 -4.50
N THR A 230 -8.84 10.24 -5.55
CA THR A 230 -8.45 9.40 -6.69
C THR A 230 -7.21 9.96 -7.38
N LEU A 231 -7.17 11.24 -7.70
CA LEU A 231 -6.02 11.86 -8.38
C LEU A 231 -4.80 11.94 -7.46
N GLY A 232 -4.97 12.53 -6.27
CA GLY A 232 -3.88 12.79 -5.33
C GLY A 232 -3.42 11.57 -4.55
N GLY A 233 -4.33 10.65 -4.21
CA GLY A 233 -4.08 9.52 -3.32
C GLY A 233 -4.01 8.15 -3.98
N VAL A 234 -4.52 8.00 -5.19
CA VAL A 234 -4.51 6.71 -5.90
C VAL A 234 -3.69 6.80 -7.17
N LEU A 235 -4.06 7.65 -8.11
CA LEU A 235 -3.46 7.70 -9.45
C LEU A 235 -2.00 8.13 -9.41
N ILE A 236 -1.72 9.31 -8.85
CA ILE A 236 -0.35 9.87 -8.82
C ILE A 236 0.58 9.02 -7.94
N PRO A 237 0.23 8.67 -6.68
CA PRO A 237 1.10 7.86 -5.84
C PRO A 237 1.42 6.49 -6.44
N ASN A 238 0.41 5.79 -6.99
CA ASN A 238 0.64 4.48 -7.61
C ASN A 238 1.52 4.57 -8.86
N TYR A 239 1.42 5.65 -9.65
CA TYR A 239 2.31 5.87 -10.78
C TYR A 239 3.75 6.10 -10.33
N LEU A 240 3.96 6.95 -9.33
CA LEU A 240 5.27 7.22 -8.76
C LEU A 240 5.88 5.97 -8.11
N LEU A 241 5.09 5.20 -7.36
CA LEU A 241 5.51 3.92 -6.82
C LEU A 241 5.93 2.94 -7.91
N GLN A 242 5.13 2.80 -8.96
CA GLN A 242 5.43 1.89 -10.07
C GLN A 242 6.69 2.33 -10.83
N LYS A 243 6.93 3.63 -10.98
CA LYS A 243 8.20 4.17 -11.52
C LYS A 243 9.38 3.87 -10.60
N GLY A 244 9.19 4.04 -9.30
CA GLY A 244 10.20 3.65 -8.32
C GLY A 244 10.57 2.18 -8.40
N ILE A 245 9.59 1.27 -8.50
CA ILE A 245 9.79 -0.17 -8.68
C ILE A 245 10.60 -0.48 -9.95
N GLN A 246 10.36 0.25 -11.05
CA GLN A 246 11.12 0.08 -12.29
C GLN A 246 12.58 0.56 -12.19
N TYR A 247 12.83 1.66 -11.47
CA TYR A 247 14.10 2.37 -11.49
C TYR A 247 15.02 2.05 -10.31
N THR A 248 14.50 1.38 -9.27
CA THR A 248 15.28 1.00 -8.09
C THR A 248 15.17 -0.49 -7.81
N ASN A 249 15.95 -0.99 -6.86
CA ASN A 249 15.80 -2.36 -6.39
C ASN A 249 14.65 -2.46 -5.36
N THR A 250 14.20 -3.69 -5.13
CA THR A 250 13.10 -4.00 -4.19
C THR A 250 13.37 -3.46 -2.78
N PHE A 251 14.62 -3.46 -2.37
CA PHE A 251 15.08 -2.97 -1.10
C PHE A 251 14.80 -1.46 -0.90
N ILE A 252 15.21 -0.62 -1.87
CA ILE A 252 14.93 0.83 -1.84
C ILE A 252 13.42 1.10 -1.86
N VAL A 253 12.66 0.28 -2.60
CA VAL A 253 11.19 0.38 -2.60
C VAL A 253 10.64 0.17 -1.19
N MET A 254 10.99 -0.94 -0.53
CA MET A 254 10.49 -1.26 0.82
C MET A 254 10.89 -0.22 1.86
N MET A 255 12.11 0.35 1.73
CA MET A 255 12.55 1.46 2.57
C MET A 255 11.72 2.70 2.46
N SER A 256 11.53 3.11 1.21
CA SER A 256 10.76 4.33 0.96
C SER A 256 9.33 4.17 1.48
N LEU A 257 8.77 2.98 1.39
CA LEU A 257 7.44 2.67 1.92
C LEU A 257 7.41 2.66 3.46
N SER A 258 8.51 2.34 4.14
CA SER A 258 8.56 2.39 5.62
C SER A 258 8.45 3.79 6.21
N PHE A 259 8.59 4.85 5.38
CA PHE A 259 8.30 6.23 5.79
C PHE A 259 6.79 6.54 5.83
N ILE A 260 5.95 5.77 5.13
CA ILE A 260 4.51 6.01 5.09
C ILE A 260 3.88 6.08 6.49
N PRO A 261 4.09 5.13 7.41
CA PRO A 261 3.53 5.21 8.76
C PRO A 261 3.92 6.45 9.52
N VAL A 262 5.19 6.90 9.38
CA VAL A 262 5.70 8.09 10.05
C VAL A 262 5.01 9.35 9.53
N PHE A 263 4.98 9.51 8.21
CA PHE A 263 4.28 10.64 7.59
C PHE A 263 2.78 10.61 7.91
N THR A 264 2.15 9.44 7.89
CA THR A 264 0.75 9.30 8.24
C THR A 264 0.49 9.71 9.68
N PHE A 265 1.32 9.27 10.62
CA PHE A 265 1.22 9.68 12.02
C PHE A 265 1.36 11.19 12.19
N LEU A 266 2.29 11.83 11.45
CA LEU A 266 2.44 13.28 11.48
C LEU A 266 1.23 14.01 10.88
N PHE A 267 0.73 13.55 9.73
CA PHE A 267 -0.40 14.20 9.08
C PHE A 267 -1.74 13.98 9.82
N GLN A 268 -1.92 12.83 10.46
CA GLN A 268 -3.15 12.59 11.23
C GLN A 268 -3.28 13.47 12.47
N LEU A 269 -2.21 14.11 12.96
CA LEU A 269 -2.29 15.10 14.03
C LEU A 269 -3.11 16.34 13.63
N PHE A 270 -3.31 16.56 12.33
CA PHE A 270 -4.19 17.62 11.79
C PHE A 270 -5.64 17.15 11.59
N ASP A 271 -5.96 15.86 11.82
CA ASP A 271 -7.32 15.35 11.73
C ASP A 271 -8.03 15.50 13.08
N ILE A 272 -9.03 16.38 13.12
CA ILE A 272 -9.81 16.69 14.33
C ILE A 272 -10.51 15.49 14.98
N ARG A 273 -10.68 14.39 14.25
CA ARG A 273 -11.28 13.14 14.77
C ARG A 273 -10.30 12.31 15.59
N LEU A 274 -9.00 12.59 15.44
CA LEU A 274 -7.93 11.77 16.02
C LEU A 274 -7.29 12.51 17.19
N GLN A 275 -7.12 11.80 18.28
CA GLN A 275 -6.36 12.29 19.42
C GLN A 275 -4.93 11.78 19.34
N PHE A 276 -3.98 12.51 19.92
CA PHE A 276 -2.61 12.06 20.04
C PHE A 276 -2.55 10.78 20.90
N SER A 277 -2.01 9.71 20.32
CA SER A 277 -1.75 8.47 21.06
C SER A 277 -0.25 8.27 21.22
N PHE A 278 0.19 8.21 22.47
CA PHE A 278 1.58 7.94 22.79
C PHE A 278 1.98 6.50 22.43
N VAL A 279 1.06 5.55 22.60
CA VAL A 279 1.29 4.14 22.26
C VAL A 279 1.45 3.96 20.75
N THR A 280 0.59 4.63 19.95
CA THR A 280 0.74 4.65 18.49
C THR A 280 2.07 5.26 18.08
N ALA A 281 2.49 6.38 18.70
CA ALA A 281 3.76 7.02 18.41
C ALA A 281 4.96 6.09 18.66
N ILE A 282 4.98 5.37 19.78
CA ILE A 282 6.03 4.39 20.10
C ILE A 282 6.05 3.26 19.06
N GLY A 283 4.90 2.69 18.73
CA GLY A 283 4.81 1.61 17.74
C GLY A 283 5.33 2.03 16.36
N VAL A 284 4.93 3.22 15.89
CA VAL A 284 5.38 3.80 14.61
C VAL A 284 6.89 4.06 14.61
N LEU A 285 7.42 4.66 15.70
CA LEU A 285 8.87 4.92 15.82
C LEU A 285 9.69 3.64 15.86
N LEU A 286 9.25 2.62 16.59
CA LEU A 286 9.93 1.33 16.66
C LEU A 286 9.96 0.67 15.26
N LEU A 287 8.85 0.70 14.55
CA LEU A 287 8.75 0.17 13.19
C LEU A 287 9.69 0.92 12.22
N PHE A 288 9.78 2.23 12.35
CA PHE A 288 10.69 3.07 11.56
C PHE A 288 12.16 2.74 11.83
N ILE A 289 12.55 2.58 13.11
CA ILE A 289 13.91 2.20 13.49
C ILE A 289 14.26 0.81 12.92
N CYS A 290 13.34 -0.15 12.99
CA CYS A 290 13.51 -1.47 12.38
C CYS A 290 13.67 -1.38 10.86
N GLY A 291 12.86 -0.55 10.19
CA GLY A 291 12.95 -0.28 8.76
C GLY A 291 14.32 0.26 8.36
N ILE A 292 14.82 1.31 9.03
CA ILE A 292 16.15 1.87 8.77
C ILE A 292 17.28 0.85 9.07
N SER A 293 17.11 0.06 10.12
CA SER A 293 18.11 -0.96 10.51
C SER A 293 18.23 -2.07 9.47
N SER A 294 17.12 -2.43 8.83
CA SER A 294 17.08 -3.37 7.71
C SER A 294 17.92 -2.92 6.52
N LEU A 295 18.06 -1.60 6.34
CA LEU A 295 18.86 -0.98 5.28
C LEU A 295 20.35 -1.16 5.43
N LYS A 296 20.82 -0.98 6.66
CA LYS A 296 22.24 -1.08 6.96
C LYS A 296 22.78 -2.51 6.85
N GLU A 297 21.89 -3.49 6.68
CA GLU A 297 22.29 -4.89 6.57
C GLU A 297 22.56 -5.32 5.11
N GLU A 298 21.92 -4.70 4.14
CA GLU A 298 22.12 -5.08 2.73
C GLU A 298 23.23 -4.27 2.01
N ASN A 299 23.80 -3.25 2.66
CA ASN A 299 25.00 -2.54 2.23
C ASN A 299 26.24 -3.12 2.91
#